data_d1a5ca599e4ee700f3e2c9980332c20f
#
_entry.id   d1a5ca599e4ee700f3e2c9980332c20f
#
_cell.length_a   1.000
_cell.length_b   1.000
_cell.length_c   1.000
_cell.angle_alpha   90.00
_cell.angle_beta   90.00
_cell.angle_gamma   90.00
#
_symmetry.space_group_name_H-M   'P 1'
#
loop_
_entity.id
_entity.type
_entity.pdbx_description
1 polymer ?
#
loop_
_entity_poly.entity_id
_entity_poly.type
_entity_poly.pdbx_seq_one_letter_code
_entity_poly.pdbx_strand_id
1 'polypeptide(L)'
;MASYSNSKKILKAQDVGRYFLYLAAKEKEPITNKKLQKLVYYAQAWSLVLNNKRLFKDPIEAWVHGPAVRNLYVQYKRFGFAPIQEEVATDEINIPEKTKEFLDSVWKAYGRLDAGYLEMLTHSEKPWQKAREGLQSCESSRNEISLITMKKYYSKRLKESRKNK
;
A
#
# COMPACT_ATOMS: atom_id res chain seq x y z
N MET A 1 -12.45 10.63 -37.69
CA MET A 1 -11.33 10.07 -36.89
C MET A 1 -11.67 10.20 -35.44
N ALA A 2 -11.94 9.08 -34.78
CA ALA A 2 -12.19 9.09 -33.36
C ALA A 2 -10.85 9.24 -32.63
N SER A 3 -10.64 10.39 -32.00
CA SER A 3 -9.54 10.56 -31.05
C SER A 3 -9.82 9.71 -29.82
N TYR A 4 -9.21 8.57 -29.74
CA TYR A 4 -9.17 7.82 -28.50
C TYR A 4 -8.34 8.62 -27.49
N SER A 5 -9.00 9.47 -26.73
CA SER A 5 -8.39 10.02 -25.52
C SER A 5 -8.25 8.83 -24.56
N ASN A 6 -7.08 8.26 -24.53
CA ASN A 6 -6.69 7.25 -23.58
C ASN A 6 -6.50 7.97 -22.22
N SER A 7 -7.61 8.39 -21.62
CA SER A 7 -7.60 8.89 -20.24
C SER A 7 -7.18 7.70 -19.38
N LYS A 8 -5.90 7.66 -18.98
CA LYS A 8 -5.38 6.64 -18.08
C LYS A 8 -6.24 6.64 -16.83
N LYS A 9 -7.14 5.67 -16.73
CA LYS A 9 -8.01 5.48 -15.56
C LYS A 9 -7.11 5.35 -14.32
N ILE A 10 -7.26 6.29 -13.38
CA ILE A 10 -6.50 6.26 -12.14
C ILE A 10 -6.98 5.05 -11.34
N LEU A 11 -6.02 4.27 -10.82
CA LEU A 11 -6.31 3.10 -10.00
C LEU A 11 -6.96 3.50 -8.67
N LYS A 12 -7.75 2.58 -8.13
CA LYS A 12 -8.21 2.60 -6.74
C LYS A 12 -7.30 1.73 -5.89
N ALA A 13 -7.25 2.00 -4.60
CA ALA A 13 -6.52 1.15 -3.66
C ALA A 13 -6.99 -0.32 -3.71
N GLN A 14 -8.29 -0.55 -3.98
CA GLN A 14 -8.84 -1.89 -4.15
C GLN A 14 -8.25 -2.64 -5.36
N ASP A 15 -7.94 -1.94 -6.45
CA ASP A 15 -7.29 -2.56 -7.61
C ASP A 15 -5.89 -3.07 -7.24
N VAL A 16 -5.13 -2.25 -6.51
CA VAL A 16 -3.80 -2.60 -6.01
C VAL A 16 -3.89 -3.76 -5.00
N GLY A 17 -4.82 -3.69 -4.08
CA GLY A 17 -5.06 -4.75 -3.09
C GLY A 17 -5.42 -6.08 -3.75
N ARG A 18 -6.28 -6.07 -4.75
CA ARG A 18 -6.66 -7.26 -5.53
C ARG A 18 -5.47 -7.88 -6.23
N TYR A 19 -4.58 -7.07 -6.78
CA TYR A 19 -3.36 -7.59 -7.40
C TYR A 19 -2.43 -8.26 -6.39
N PHE A 20 -2.27 -7.69 -5.20
CA PHE A 20 -1.49 -8.35 -4.14
C PHE A 20 -2.12 -9.66 -3.68
N LEU A 21 -3.45 -9.74 -3.60
CA LEU A 21 -4.13 -11.00 -3.31
C LEU A 21 -3.90 -12.06 -4.39
N TYR A 22 -3.87 -11.65 -5.66
CA TYR A 22 -3.51 -12.52 -6.78
C TYR A 22 -2.08 -13.08 -6.62
N LEU A 23 -1.10 -12.23 -6.32
CA LEU A 23 0.29 -12.66 -6.09
C LEU A 23 0.39 -13.59 -4.88
N ALA A 24 -0.31 -13.26 -3.80
CA ALA A 24 -0.36 -14.06 -2.59
C ALA A 24 -0.88 -15.49 -2.86
N ALA A 25 -1.96 -15.60 -3.60
CA ALA A 25 -2.53 -16.90 -3.98
C ALA A 25 -1.55 -17.70 -4.85
N LYS A 26 -0.90 -17.04 -5.80
CA LYS A 26 0.09 -17.65 -6.68
C LYS A 26 1.30 -18.22 -5.90
N GLU A 27 1.74 -17.52 -4.87
CA GLU A 27 2.89 -17.94 -4.05
C GLU A 27 2.48 -18.70 -2.78
N LYS A 28 1.19 -18.93 -2.56
CA LYS A 28 0.64 -19.58 -1.36
C LYS A 28 1.06 -18.86 -0.06
N GLU A 29 1.16 -17.54 -0.14
CA GLU A 29 1.49 -16.67 1.00
C GLU A 29 0.21 -16.09 1.58
N PRO A 30 -0.18 -16.41 2.83
CA PRO A 30 -1.43 -15.88 3.40
C PRO A 30 -1.34 -14.38 3.65
N ILE A 31 -2.37 -13.64 3.28
CA ILE A 31 -2.51 -12.21 3.56
C ILE A 31 -3.73 -11.93 4.42
N THR A 32 -3.52 -11.30 5.58
CA THR A 32 -4.59 -10.71 6.39
C THR A 32 -4.94 -9.31 5.88
N ASN A 33 -6.12 -8.79 6.27
CA ASN A 33 -6.48 -7.41 5.95
C ASN A 33 -5.42 -6.41 6.47
N LYS A 34 -4.92 -6.63 7.68
CA LYS A 34 -3.85 -5.82 8.28
C LYS A 34 -2.59 -5.79 7.42
N LYS A 35 -2.12 -6.95 6.95
CA LYS A 35 -0.96 -7.05 6.05
C LYS A 35 -1.23 -6.34 4.72
N LEU A 36 -2.41 -6.54 4.14
CA LEU A 36 -2.79 -5.93 2.87
C LEU A 36 -2.74 -4.40 2.93
N GLN A 37 -3.23 -3.79 4.03
CA GLN A 37 -3.15 -2.34 4.24
C GLN A 37 -1.72 -1.82 4.17
N LYS A 38 -0.77 -2.55 4.77
CA LYS A 38 0.65 -2.15 4.79
C LYS A 38 1.30 -2.30 3.42
N LEU A 39 0.99 -3.38 2.69
CA LEU A 39 1.48 -3.59 1.33
C LEU A 39 1.00 -2.48 0.38
N VAL A 40 -0.27 -2.12 0.46
CA VAL A 40 -0.86 -1.04 -0.35
C VAL A 40 -0.25 0.32 0.02
N TYR A 41 -0.01 0.56 1.31
CA TYR A 41 0.69 1.76 1.78
C TYR A 41 2.10 1.88 1.17
N TYR A 42 2.91 0.82 1.25
CA TYR A 42 4.26 0.83 0.68
C TYR A 42 4.25 0.97 -0.85
N ALA A 43 3.26 0.40 -1.53
CA ALA A 43 3.09 0.60 -2.97
C ALA A 43 2.86 2.08 -3.31
N GLN A 44 2.00 2.78 -2.57
CA GLN A 44 1.81 4.22 -2.74
C GLN A 44 3.09 5.00 -2.47
N ALA A 45 3.75 4.72 -1.35
CA ALA A 45 4.98 5.41 -0.96
C ALA A 45 6.08 5.30 -2.01
N TRP A 46 6.36 4.10 -2.48
CA TRP A 46 7.39 3.86 -3.48
C TRP A 46 7.02 4.34 -4.87
N SER A 47 5.73 4.37 -5.23
CA SER A 47 5.29 4.99 -6.48
C SER A 47 5.58 6.50 -6.51
N LEU A 48 5.37 7.18 -5.38
CA LEU A 48 5.72 8.60 -5.26
C LEU A 48 7.21 8.87 -5.49
N VAL A 49 8.06 7.97 -5.02
CA VAL A 49 9.53 8.11 -5.11
C VAL A 49 10.06 7.68 -6.48
N LEU A 50 9.69 6.47 -6.92
CA LEU A 50 10.28 5.84 -8.11
C LEU A 50 9.60 6.29 -9.40
N ASN A 51 8.29 6.54 -9.37
CA ASN A 51 7.49 6.91 -10.54
C ASN A 51 7.08 8.39 -10.55
N ASN A 52 7.43 9.12 -9.49
CA ASN A 52 7.09 10.54 -9.30
C ASN A 52 5.57 10.83 -9.43
N LYS A 53 4.73 9.87 -9.07
CA LYS A 53 3.28 9.99 -9.11
C LYS A 53 2.62 9.09 -8.07
N ARG A 54 1.43 9.51 -7.62
CA ARG A 54 0.61 8.63 -6.79
C ARG A 54 0.06 7.46 -7.61
N LEU A 55 -0.04 6.31 -6.97
CA LEU A 55 -0.55 5.08 -7.57
C LEU A 55 -2.08 5.07 -7.61
N PHE A 56 -2.72 5.59 -6.57
CA PHE A 56 -4.17 5.69 -6.42
C PHE A 56 -4.56 6.99 -5.69
N LYS A 57 -5.85 7.36 -5.75
CA LYS A 57 -6.35 8.60 -5.14
C LYS A 57 -6.84 8.45 -3.71
N ASP A 58 -7.18 7.25 -3.30
CA ASP A 58 -7.73 7.01 -1.95
C ASP A 58 -6.80 7.59 -0.88
N PRO A 59 -7.33 8.31 0.12
CA PRO A 59 -6.53 8.79 1.23
C PRO A 59 -6.05 7.62 2.09
N ILE A 60 -4.86 7.76 2.65
CA ILE A 60 -4.30 6.81 3.61
C ILE A 60 -4.37 7.46 4.99
N GLU A 61 -5.06 6.81 5.91
CA GLU A 61 -5.27 7.30 7.28
C GLU A 61 -4.24 6.69 8.24
N ALA A 62 -3.86 7.46 9.25
CA ALA A 62 -2.93 7.04 10.29
C ALA A 62 -3.68 6.38 11.46
N TRP A 63 -4.06 5.12 11.28
CA TRP A 63 -4.76 4.35 12.31
C TRP A 63 -3.80 3.87 13.40
N VAL A 64 -4.36 3.39 14.52
CA VAL A 64 -3.60 2.85 15.65
C VAL A 64 -2.63 1.74 15.21
N HIS A 65 -3.08 0.83 14.37
CA HIS A 65 -2.28 -0.29 13.86
C HIS A 65 -1.53 0.01 12.57
N GLY A 66 -1.29 1.28 12.30
CA GLY A 66 -0.53 1.73 11.15
C GLY A 66 -1.39 2.29 10.02
N PRO A 67 -0.76 2.64 8.89
CA PRO A 67 -1.46 3.18 7.73
C PRO A 67 -2.56 2.26 7.22
N ALA A 68 -3.71 2.84 6.87
CA ALA A 68 -4.84 2.10 6.32
C ALA A 68 -5.61 2.93 5.30
N VAL A 69 -6.11 2.28 4.27
CA VAL A 69 -7.08 2.81 3.31
C VAL A 69 -8.46 2.30 3.70
N ARG A 70 -9.33 3.20 4.13
CA ARG A 70 -10.66 2.84 4.67
C ARG A 70 -11.50 1.99 3.72
N ASN A 71 -11.61 2.38 2.46
CA ASN A 71 -12.41 1.65 1.48
C ASN A 71 -11.90 0.22 1.27
N LEU A 72 -10.60 0.05 1.24
CA LEU A 72 -9.96 -1.27 1.15
C LEU A 72 -10.22 -2.09 2.42
N TYR A 73 -10.08 -1.46 3.59
CA TYR A 73 -10.33 -2.14 4.87
C TYR A 73 -11.77 -2.67 4.98
N VAL A 74 -12.75 -1.84 4.61
CA VAL A 74 -14.18 -2.21 4.67
C VAL A 74 -14.47 -3.41 3.75
N GLN A 75 -13.86 -3.46 2.59
CA GLN A 75 -14.05 -4.56 1.62
C GLN A 75 -13.69 -5.93 2.22
N TYR A 76 -12.63 -5.98 3.04
CA TYR A 76 -12.12 -7.23 3.61
C TYR A 76 -12.36 -7.38 5.12
N LYS A 77 -13.12 -6.48 5.73
CA LYS A 77 -13.42 -6.49 7.16
C LYS A 77 -14.04 -7.80 7.64
N ARG A 78 -14.85 -8.45 6.79
CA ARG A 78 -15.51 -9.73 7.13
C ARG A 78 -14.56 -10.85 7.50
N PHE A 79 -13.30 -10.79 7.06
CA PHE A 79 -12.30 -11.82 7.37
C PHE A 79 -11.66 -11.63 8.75
N GLY A 80 -11.89 -10.50 9.41
CA GLY A 80 -11.32 -10.22 10.74
C GLY A 80 -9.79 -10.30 10.73
N PHE A 81 -9.24 -11.09 11.63
CA PHE A 81 -7.80 -11.35 11.73
C PHE A 81 -7.31 -12.53 10.90
N ALA A 82 -8.23 -13.26 10.26
CA ALA A 82 -7.90 -14.40 9.42
C ALA A 82 -7.38 -13.95 8.05
N PRO A 83 -6.60 -14.82 7.37
CA PRO A 83 -6.22 -14.55 5.98
C PRO A 83 -7.45 -14.36 5.09
N ILE A 84 -7.32 -13.44 4.13
CA ILE A 84 -8.36 -13.16 3.14
C ILE A 84 -8.46 -14.35 2.20
N GLN A 85 -9.64 -14.98 2.17
CA GLN A 85 -9.95 -16.08 1.28
C GLN A 85 -10.85 -15.59 0.15
N GLU A 86 -10.24 -14.95 -0.83
CA GLU A 86 -10.92 -14.45 -2.02
C GLU A 86 -10.06 -14.81 -3.23
N GLU A 87 -10.62 -15.57 -4.16
CA GLU A 87 -9.98 -15.86 -5.42
C GLU A 87 -10.09 -14.65 -6.34
N VAL A 88 -8.97 -14.23 -6.89
CA VAL A 88 -8.90 -13.15 -7.86
C VAL A 88 -8.56 -13.76 -9.22
N ALA A 89 -9.51 -13.70 -10.15
CA ALA A 89 -9.28 -14.15 -11.51
C ALA A 89 -8.39 -13.15 -12.27
N THR A 90 -7.54 -13.65 -13.17
CA THR A 90 -6.61 -12.81 -13.94
C THR A 90 -7.31 -11.77 -14.81
N ASP A 91 -8.52 -12.07 -15.31
CA ASP A 91 -9.35 -11.16 -16.09
C ASP A 91 -9.99 -10.03 -15.27
N GLU A 92 -10.04 -10.18 -13.94
CA GLU A 92 -10.48 -9.13 -13.02
C GLU A 92 -9.38 -8.08 -12.75
N ILE A 93 -8.15 -8.36 -13.15
CA ILE A 93 -7.00 -7.48 -12.94
C ILE A 93 -6.84 -6.53 -14.12
N ASN A 94 -7.35 -5.32 -13.94
CA ASN A 94 -7.24 -4.27 -14.96
C ASN A 94 -6.17 -3.23 -14.56
N ILE A 95 -4.91 -3.66 -14.58
CA ILE A 95 -3.74 -2.86 -14.22
C ILE A 95 -2.77 -2.87 -15.40
N PRO A 96 -2.22 -1.71 -15.80
CA PRO A 96 -1.21 -1.63 -16.86
C PRO A 96 0.02 -2.49 -16.54
N GLU A 97 0.64 -3.08 -17.55
CA GLU A 97 1.76 -4.01 -17.38
C GLU A 97 2.93 -3.39 -16.60
N LYS A 98 3.32 -2.17 -16.88
CA LYS A 98 4.38 -1.46 -16.14
C LYS A 98 4.04 -1.29 -14.66
N THR A 99 2.77 -1.08 -14.35
CA THR A 99 2.31 -0.99 -12.95
C THR A 99 2.37 -2.35 -12.25
N LYS A 100 2.03 -3.43 -12.96
CA LYS A 100 2.20 -4.79 -12.44
C LYS A 100 3.66 -5.09 -12.10
N GLU A 101 4.57 -4.77 -13.01
CA GLU A 101 6.02 -4.94 -12.78
C GLU A 101 6.49 -4.16 -11.54
N PHE A 102 5.99 -2.94 -11.37
CA PHE A 102 6.27 -2.14 -10.18
C PHE A 102 5.71 -2.82 -8.90
N LEU A 103 4.46 -3.27 -8.94
CA LEU A 103 3.83 -3.97 -7.81
C LEU A 103 4.51 -5.31 -7.48
N ASP A 104 4.99 -6.02 -8.50
CA ASP A 104 5.81 -7.22 -8.31
C ASP A 104 7.09 -6.91 -7.51
N SER A 105 7.72 -5.77 -7.77
CA SER A 105 8.88 -5.31 -7.02
C SER A 105 8.55 -5.01 -5.56
N VAL A 106 7.41 -4.38 -5.30
CA VAL A 106 6.92 -4.12 -3.93
C VAL A 106 6.61 -5.44 -3.22
N TRP A 107 5.94 -6.37 -3.89
CA TRP A 107 5.67 -7.69 -3.35
C TRP A 107 6.95 -8.44 -2.99
N LYS A 108 7.95 -8.42 -3.88
CA LYS A 108 9.25 -9.04 -3.63
C LYS A 108 9.94 -8.48 -2.39
N ALA A 109 9.79 -7.16 -2.13
CA ALA A 109 10.41 -6.49 -0.98
C ALA A 109 9.66 -6.75 0.34
N TYR A 110 8.33 -6.77 0.32
CA TYR A 110 7.50 -6.76 1.53
C TYR A 110 6.57 -7.97 1.69
N GLY A 111 6.26 -8.68 0.62
CA GLY A 111 5.19 -9.68 0.59
C GLY A 111 5.38 -10.85 1.56
N ARG A 112 6.60 -11.20 1.91
CA ARG A 112 6.90 -12.29 2.84
C ARG A 112 7.07 -11.85 4.29
N LEU A 113 7.03 -10.54 4.54
CA LEU A 113 7.08 -10.00 5.90
C LEU A 113 5.71 -10.17 6.56
N ASP A 114 5.69 -10.54 7.83
CA ASP A 114 4.42 -10.70 8.53
C ASP A 114 3.76 -9.36 8.87
N ALA A 115 2.46 -9.41 9.18
CA ALA A 115 1.67 -8.21 9.47
C ALA A 115 2.18 -7.42 10.68
N GLY A 116 2.65 -8.13 11.72
CA GLY A 116 3.20 -7.51 12.94
C GLY A 116 4.49 -6.78 12.67
N TYR A 117 5.38 -7.38 11.88
CA TYR A 117 6.62 -6.74 11.47
C TYR A 117 6.36 -5.48 10.63
N LEU A 118 5.46 -5.57 9.66
CA LEU A 118 5.09 -4.42 8.83
C LEU A 118 4.45 -3.30 9.64
N GLU A 119 3.63 -3.63 10.64
CA GLU A 119 3.08 -2.63 11.58
C GLU A 119 4.21 -1.93 12.35
N MET A 120 5.11 -2.69 12.94
CA MET A 120 6.27 -2.16 13.66
C MET A 120 7.10 -1.24 12.75
N LEU A 121 7.36 -1.66 11.51
CA LEU A 121 8.11 -0.89 10.53
C LEU A 121 7.44 0.46 10.26
N THR A 122 6.14 0.48 9.95
CA THR A 122 5.41 1.73 9.70
C THR A 122 5.36 2.64 10.91
N HIS A 123 5.27 2.09 12.14
CA HIS A 123 5.30 2.85 13.39
C HIS A 123 6.67 3.50 13.64
N SER A 124 7.74 2.92 13.16
CA SER A 124 9.10 3.48 13.26
C SER A 124 9.39 4.58 12.24
N GLU A 125 8.50 4.79 11.29
CA GLU A 125 8.71 5.67 10.14
C GLU A 125 7.95 7.00 10.29
N LYS A 126 8.59 8.08 9.86
CA LYS A 126 8.10 9.47 10.01
C LYS A 126 6.69 9.74 9.45
N PRO A 127 6.29 9.23 8.27
CA PRO A 127 5.01 9.61 7.71
C PRO A 127 3.81 9.30 8.61
N TRP A 128 3.77 8.10 9.19
CA TRP A 128 2.72 7.71 10.13
C TRP A 128 2.85 8.48 11.45
N GLN A 129 4.06 8.60 11.99
CA GLN A 129 4.31 9.33 13.25
C GLN A 129 3.87 10.77 13.15
N LYS A 130 4.22 11.46 12.06
CA LYS A 130 3.85 12.87 11.85
C LYS A 130 2.34 13.08 11.76
N ALA A 131 1.63 12.20 11.09
CA ALA A 131 0.17 12.27 10.98
C ALA A 131 -0.52 12.06 12.35
N ARG A 132 0.17 11.48 13.32
CA ARG A 132 -0.33 11.22 14.67
C ARG A 132 0.27 12.13 15.75
N GLU A 133 0.98 13.19 15.37
CA GLU A 133 1.53 14.13 16.35
C GLU A 133 0.43 14.68 17.27
N GLY A 134 0.68 14.69 18.58
CA GLY A 134 -0.26 15.13 19.59
C GLY A 134 -1.30 14.10 20.04
N LEU A 135 -1.34 12.93 19.40
CA LEU A 135 -2.24 11.84 19.78
C LEU A 135 -1.53 10.85 20.69
N GLN A 136 -2.29 10.21 21.60
CA GLN A 136 -1.80 9.09 22.37
C GLN A 136 -1.65 7.84 21.48
N SER A 137 -0.84 6.88 21.90
CA SER A 137 -0.54 5.68 21.12
C SER A 137 -1.77 4.84 20.76
N CYS A 138 -2.76 4.76 21.67
CA CYS A 138 -3.99 3.99 21.47
C CYS A 138 -5.19 4.84 21.00
N GLU A 139 -4.98 6.13 20.73
CA GLU A 139 -6.04 7.04 20.32
C GLU A 139 -6.41 6.83 18.85
N SER A 140 -7.69 6.62 18.58
CA SER A 140 -8.20 6.49 17.22
C SER A 140 -7.99 7.77 16.42
N SER A 141 -7.64 7.64 15.15
CA SER A 141 -7.42 8.78 14.28
C SER A 141 -7.85 8.46 12.84
N ARG A 142 -8.37 9.48 12.18
CA ARG A 142 -8.61 9.51 10.72
C ARG A 142 -7.68 10.49 10.03
N ASN A 143 -6.64 10.97 10.72
CA ASN A 143 -5.69 11.90 10.13
C ASN A 143 -5.04 11.27 8.91
N GLU A 144 -5.03 12.02 7.82
CA GLU A 144 -4.45 11.57 6.56
C GLU A 144 -2.92 11.67 6.62
N ILE A 145 -2.26 10.64 6.10
CA ILE A 145 -0.81 10.65 5.93
C ILE A 145 -0.48 11.45 4.68
N SER A 146 0.32 12.50 4.84
CA SER A 146 0.70 13.40 3.74
C SER A 146 1.54 12.70 2.68
N LEU A 147 1.12 12.80 1.42
CA LEU A 147 1.89 12.30 0.27
C LEU A 147 3.24 13.00 0.15
N ILE A 148 3.31 14.31 0.51
CA ILE A 148 4.56 15.08 0.51
C ILE A 148 5.53 14.51 1.54
N THR A 149 5.05 14.23 2.75
CA THR A 149 5.86 13.62 3.81
C THR A 149 6.35 12.22 3.42
N MET A 150 5.47 11.40 2.84
CA MET A 150 5.83 10.07 2.34
C MET A 150 6.94 10.14 1.30
N LYS A 151 6.77 10.97 0.27
CA LYS A 151 7.77 11.14 -0.79
C LYS A 151 9.11 11.60 -0.25
N LYS A 152 9.11 12.61 0.62
CA LYS A 152 10.33 13.15 1.24
C LYS A 152 11.06 12.09 2.06
N TYR A 153 10.33 11.38 2.91
CA TYR A 153 10.91 10.35 3.79
C TYR A 153 11.52 9.19 2.99
N TYR A 154 10.77 8.60 2.08
CA TYR A 154 11.23 7.43 1.33
C TYR A 154 12.27 7.79 0.26
N SER A 155 12.26 9.01 -0.30
CA SER A 155 13.33 9.50 -1.15
C SER A 155 14.66 9.57 -0.40
N LYS A 156 14.63 10.05 0.85
CA LYS A 156 15.82 10.08 1.71
C LYS A 156 16.31 8.67 2.01
N ARG A 157 15.41 7.76 2.36
CA ARG A 157 15.75 6.34 2.61
C ARG A 157 16.40 5.68 1.40
N LEU A 158 15.91 5.95 0.22
CA LEU A 158 16.49 5.43 -1.02
C LEU A 158 17.91 5.93 -1.24
N LYS A 159 18.16 7.23 -1.02
CA LYS A 159 19.49 7.82 -1.13
C LYS A 159 20.48 7.21 -0.12
N GLU A 160 20.05 7.02 1.12
CA GLU A 160 20.88 6.40 2.18
C GLU A 160 21.23 4.96 1.83
N SER A 161 20.26 4.18 1.34
CA SER A 161 20.49 2.80 0.93
C SER A 161 21.50 2.68 -0.23
N ARG A 162 21.50 3.64 -1.16
CA ARG A 162 22.45 3.68 -2.28
C ARG A 162 23.87 4.08 -1.86
N LYS A 163 24.03 4.86 -0.79
CA LYS A 163 25.35 5.24 -0.25
C LYS A 163 26.05 4.10 0.48
N ASN A 164 25.30 3.14 1.00
CA ASN A 164 25.80 1.99 1.77
C ASN A 164 26.10 0.76 0.90
N LYS A 165 26.11 0.92 -0.41
CA LYS A 165 26.48 -0.14 -1.37
C LYS A 165 27.88 0.07 -1.91
#